data_97bb9676dd417a0d4bf67d0084958c82
#
_entry.id   97bb9676dd417a0d4bf67d0084958c82
#
_cell.length_a   1.000
_cell.length_b   1.000
_cell.length_c   1.000
_cell.angle_alpha   90.00
_cell.angle_beta   90.00
_cell.angle_gamma   90.00
#
_symmetry.space_group_name_H-M   'P 1'
#
loop_
_entity.id
_entity.type
_entity.pdbx_description
1 polymer ?
#
loop_
_entity_poly.entity_id
_entity_poly.type
_entity_poly.pdbx_seq_one_letter_code
_entity_poly.pdbx_strand_id
1 'polypeptide(L)'
;MIHTDSKSAIIAISDLRKHYGNLEVLKGVSLTIDEGEIVAIVGPSGAGKTTLLHAIGALSEFDGGRVVVDGVDVGSLDSDAAADFRGSRIGLVFQFHYLLPEFTAFENVCIPGYIAGRDRGEVERRAKELLRLVGLEERIDHKPSELSGGEQQRVAIARALINSPRILLADEPSGNLDSHNRTEIHNLFFRLRNQLGLTVVVVTHDDKLAEMSDRRVAIVDGLLGSDR
;
A
#
# COMPACT_ATOMS: atom_id res chain seq x y z
N MET A 1 -24.33 -28.04 4.38
CA MET A 1 -22.99 -27.83 4.89
C MET A 1 -22.47 -26.56 4.23
N ILE A 2 -22.50 -25.44 4.94
CA ILE A 2 -21.98 -24.15 4.46
C ILE A 2 -20.49 -24.19 4.80
N HIS A 3 -19.62 -24.39 3.81
CA HIS A 3 -18.19 -24.15 3.95
C HIS A 3 -18.00 -22.64 4.13
N THR A 4 -17.92 -22.19 5.36
CA THR A 4 -17.29 -20.91 5.67
C THR A 4 -15.79 -21.13 5.48
N ASP A 5 -15.26 -20.79 4.29
CA ASP A 5 -13.85 -20.57 4.09
C ASP A 5 -13.46 -19.44 5.04
N SER A 6 -12.91 -19.79 6.20
CA SER A 6 -12.31 -18.80 7.10
C SER A 6 -11.04 -18.30 6.40
N LYS A 7 -11.15 -17.14 5.73
CA LYS A 7 -9.98 -16.44 5.20
C LYS A 7 -9.00 -16.24 6.37
N SER A 8 -7.75 -16.58 6.16
CA SER A 8 -6.74 -16.35 7.20
C SER A 8 -6.34 -14.88 7.22
N ALA A 9 -6.24 -14.30 8.40
CA ALA A 9 -5.78 -12.94 8.56
C ALA A 9 -4.33 -12.82 8.05
N ILE A 10 -4.11 -11.97 7.05
CA ILE A 10 -2.76 -11.65 6.53
C ILE A 10 -2.12 -10.52 7.33
N ILE A 11 -2.93 -9.65 7.96
CA ILE A 11 -2.48 -8.61 8.89
C ILE A 11 -3.23 -8.80 10.20
N ALA A 12 -2.51 -8.89 11.31
CA ALA A 12 -3.07 -8.96 12.66
C ALA A 12 -2.36 -7.95 13.58
N ILE A 13 -3.12 -7.02 14.13
CA ILE A 13 -2.66 -5.95 15.01
C ILE A 13 -3.34 -6.12 16.36
N SER A 14 -2.56 -6.04 17.46
CA SER A 14 -3.05 -6.17 18.82
C SER A 14 -2.49 -5.06 19.70
N ASP A 15 -3.37 -4.25 20.27
CA ASP A 15 -3.08 -3.15 21.22
C ASP A 15 -1.94 -2.22 20.76
N LEU A 16 -1.91 -1.87 19.48
CA LEU A 16 -0.85 -1.06 18.87
C LEU A 16 -0.86 0.35 19.45
N ARG A 17 0.29 0.79 19.99
CA ARG A 17 0.50 2.10 20.59
C ARG A 17 1.66 2.81 19.94
N LYS A 18 1.49 4.11 19.68
CA LYS A 18 2.55 4.96 19.12
C LYS A 18 2.50 6.36 19.70
N HIS A 19 3.67 6.83 20.14
CA HIS A 19 3.87 8.19 20.64
C HIS A 19 4.85 8.95 19.73
N TYR A 20 4.66 10.26 19.66
CA TYR A 20 5.63 11.22 19.13
C TYR A 20 5.86 12.27 20.22
N GLY A 21 6.96 12.15 20.96
CA GLY A 21 7.17 12.92 22.17
C GLY A 21 6.07 12.64 23.21
N ASN A 22 5.35 13.67 23.63
CA ASN A 22 4.26 13.54 24.62
C ASN A 22 2.88 13.25 23.98
N LEU A 23 2.80 13.19 22.64
CA LEU A 23 1.55 12.95 21.94
C LEU A 23 1.36 11.46 21.67
N GLU A 24 0.36 10.82 22.29
CA GLU A 24 -0.06 9.46 21.95
C GLU A 24 -0.96 9.51 20.71
N VAL A 25 -0.45 8.99 19.58
CA VAL A 25 -1.12 9.02 18.27
C VAL A 25 -1.94 7.76 18.03
N LEU A 26 -1.46 6.59 18.46
CA LEU A 26 -2.23 5.34 18.46
C LEU A 26 -2.37 4.85 19.89
N LYS A 27 -3.61 4.57 20.29
CA LYS A 27 -4.01 4.37 21.70
C LYS A 27 -4.53 2.95 21.97
N GLY A 28 -3.87 1.93 21.41
CA GLY A 28 -4.28 0.54 21.59
C GLY A 28 -5.17 0.03 20.44
N VAL A 29 -4.73 0.27 19.21
CA VAL A 29 -5.44 -0.17 18.00
C VAL A 29 -5.31 -1.68 17.84
N SER A 30 -6.44 -2.39 17.69
CA SER A 30 -6.49 -3.81 17.38
C SER A 30 -7.33 -4.05 16.13
N LEU A 31 -6.75 -4.67 15.08
CA LEU A 31 -7.38 -4.84 13.78
C LEU A 31 -6.85 -6.11 13.11
N THR A 32 -7.72 -6.84 12.43
CA THR A 32 -7.32 -7.93 11.52
C THR A 32 -7.75 -7.59 10.11
N ILE A 33 -6.95 -7.99 9.11
CA ILE A 33 -7.27 -7.85 7.68
C ILE A 33 -7.04 -9.21 7.02
N ASP A 34 -8.03 -9.68 6.30
CA ASP A 34 -8.00 -10.99 5.64
C ASP A 34 -7.27 -10.93 4.29
N GLU A 35 -6.74 -12.07 3.86
CA GLU A 35 -6.09 -12.17 2.55
C GLU A 35 -7.08 -11.86 1.41
N GLY A 36 -6.64 -11.03 0.46
CA GLY A 36 -7.44 -10.61 -0.69
C GLY A 36 -8.52 -9.56 -0.36
N GLU A 37 -8.52 -8.99 0.84
CA GLU A 37 -9.42 -7.92 1.25
C GLU A 37 -8.92 -6.54 0.78
N ILE A 38 -9.83 -5.64 0.41
CA ILE A 38 -9.56 -4.21 0.26
C ILE A 38 -10.15 -3.50 1.47
N VAL A 39 -9.29 -2.94 2.31
CA VAL A 39 -9.68 -2.19 3.52
C VAL A 39 -9.38 -0.71 3.35
N ALA A 40 -10.39 0.13 3.51
CA ALA A 40 -10.23 1.58 3.56
C ALA A 40 -10.14 2.06 5.01
N ILE A 41 -9.01 2.68 5.38
CA ILE A 41 -8.82 3.35 6.66
C ILE A 41 -9.18 4.82 6.49
N VAL A 42 -10.21 5.27 7.21
CA VAL A 42 -10.76 6.62 7.12
C VAL A 42 -10.70 7.34 8.46
N GLY A 43 -10.85 8.66 8.44
CA GLY A 43 -10.90 9.50 9.65
C GLY A 43 -10.32 10.88 9.42
N PRO A 44 -10.46 11.80 10.39
CA PRO A 44 -9.97 13.17 10.25
C PRO A 44 -8.45 13.22 10.10
N SER A 45 -7.94 14.36 9.63
CA SER A 45 -6.49 14.61 9.59
C SER A 45 -5.91 14.54 11.01
N GLY A 46 -4.73 13.93 11.15
CA GLY A 46 -4.09 13.72 12.46
C GLY A 46 -4.64 12.57 13.30
N ALA A 47 -5.66 11.82 12.84
CA ALA A 47 -6.23 10.71 13.61
C ALA A 47 -5.32 9.48 13.80
N GLY A 48 -4.16 9.42 13.12
CA GLY A 48 -3.22 8.29 13.22
C GLY A 48 -3.24 7.32 12.04
N LYS A 49 -4.00 7.59 10.97
CA LYS A 49 -4.15 6.71 9.79
C LYS A 49 -2.82 6.35 9.12
N THR A 50 -2.04 7.36 8.74
CA THR A 50 -0.69 7.18 8.14
C THR A 50 0.26 6.49 9.12
N THR A 51 0.16 6.79 10.42
CA THR A 51 0.97 6.13 11.46
C THR A 51 0.65 4.64 11.54
N LEU A 52 -0.64 4.26 11.48
CA LEU A 52 -1.03 2.85 11.40
C LEU A 52 -0.50 2.18 10.14
N LEU A 53 -0.64 2.82 8.98
CA LEU A 53 -0.13 2.30 7.71
C LEU A 53 1.40 2.10 7.77
N HIS A 54 2.13 3.05 8.36
CA HIS A 54 3.58 2.96 8.54
C HIS A 54 3.99 1.82 9.48
N ALA A 55 3.24 1.57 10.55
CA ALA A 55 3.50 0.43 11.43
C ALA A 55 3.29 -0.91 10.70
N ILE A 56 2.21 -1.05 9.92
CA ILE A 56 1.96 -2.24 9.08
C ILE A 56 3.10 -2.46 8.08
N GLY A 57 3.57 -1.39 7.45
CA GLY A 57 4.63 -1.43 6.44
C GLY A 57 6.05 -1.54 7.01
N ALA A 58 6.23 -1.67 8.32
CA ALA A 58 7.54 -1.61 8.99
C ALA A 58 8.37 -0.36 8.58
N LEU A 59 7.68 0.78 8.36
CA LEU A 59 8.30 2.07 8.03
C LEU A 59 8.65 2.89 9.26
N SER A 60 8.01 2.60 10.38
CA SER A 60 8.28 3.24 11.67
C SER A 60 8.14 2.23 12.81
N GLU A 61 8.95 2.40 13.83
CA GLU A 61 8.82 1.68 15.09
C GLU A 61 7.54 2.12 15.82
N PHE A 62 7.05 1.26 16.72
CA PHE A 62 5.93 1.54 17.61
C PHE A 62 6.30 1.22 19.06
N ASP A 63 5.55 1.78 20.02
CA ASP A 63 5.96 1.79 21.44
C ASP A 63 5.30 0.65 22.24
N GLY A 64 4.26 0.03 21.70
CA GLY A 64 3.58 -1.08 22.38
C GLY A 64 2.63 -1.84 21.44
N GLY A 65 2.22 -3.01 21.88
CA GLY A 65 1.38 -3.91 21.11
C GLY A 65 2.19 -4.82 20.19
N ARG A 66 1.48 -5.42 19.22
CA ARG A 66 2.05 -6.37 18.26
C ARG A 66 1.45 -6.19 16.89
N VAL A 67 2.28 -6.26 15.84
CA VAL A 67 1.86 -6.19 14.45
C VAL A 67 2.46 -7.38 13.70
N VAL A 68 1.60 -8.29 13.24
CA VAL A 68 2.00 -9.45 12.43
C VAL A 68 1.48 -9.25 11.01
N VAL A 69 2.37 -9.30 10.03
CA VAL A 69 2.06 -9.08 8.61
C VAL A 69 2.65 -10.22 7.79
N ASP A 70 1.81 -10.91 7.03
CA ASP A 70 2.19 -12.12 6.26
C ASP A 70 3.00 -13.12 7.08
N GLY A 71 2.56 -13.36 8.34
CA GLY A 71 3.18 -14.26 9.29
C GLY A 71 4.44 -13.74 9.98
N VAL A 72 4.90 -12.52 9.68
CA VAL A 72 6.10 -11.89 10.26
C VAL A 72 5.69 -10.86 11.32
N ASP A 73 6.25 -10.97 12.51
CA ASP A 73 6.12 -9.94 13.55
C ASP A 73 7.05 -8.76 13.22
N VAL A 74 6.47 -7.69 12.67
CA VAL A 74 7.26 -6.56 12.17
C VAL A 74 7.94 -5.76 13.28
N GLY A 75 7.43 -5.83 14.52
CA GLY A 75 8.06 -5.18 15.67
C GLY A 75 9.35 -5.85 16.13
N SER A 76 9.64 -7.08 15.68
CA SER A 76 10.86 -7.81 16.01
C SER A 76 11.98 -7.65 14.98
N LEU A 77 11.71 -6.96 13.86
CA LEU A 77 12.66 -6.78 12.77
C LEU A 77 13.69 -5.69 13.12
N ASP A 78 14.96 -5.97 12.86
CA ASP A 78 15.97 -4.92 12.79
C ASP A 78 15.85 -4.12 11.47
N SER A 79 16.70 -3.10 11.30
CA SER A 79 16.65 -2.21 10.13
C SER A 79 16.78 -2.94 8.80
N ASP A 80 17.71 -3.91 8.72
CA ASP A 80 17.99 -4.63 7.47
C ASP A 80 16.89 -5.63 7.16
N ALA A 81 16.43 -6.40 8.16
CA ALA A 81 15.31 -7.30 8.02
C ALA A 81 14.01 -6.56 7.68
N ALA A 82 13.78 -5.34 8.23
CA ALA A 82 12.64 -4.51 7.88
C ALA A 82 12.73 -3.99 6.43
N ALA A 83 13.94 -3.68 5.94
CA ALA A 83 14.13 -3.29 4.54
C ALA A 83 13.86 -4.45 3.58
N ASP A 84 14.36 -5.65 3.88
CA ASP A 84 14.11 -6.86 3.10
C ASP A 84 12.63 -7.26 3.11
N PHE A 85 11.98 -7.15 4.27
CA PHE A 85 10.54 -7.39 4.41
C PHE A 85 9.74 -6.44 3.52
N ARG A 86 10.00 -5.12 3.58
CA ARG A 86 9.35 -4.13 2.70
C ARG A 86 9.60 -4.43 1.23
N GLY A 87 10.86 -4.71 0.89
CA GLY A 87 11.27 -4.97 -0.50
C GLY A 87 10.62 -6.20 -1.12
N SER A 88 10.25 -7.20 -0.31
CA SER A 88 9.74 -8.50 -0.80
C SER A 88 8.24 -8.72 -0.58
N ARG A 89 7.66 -8.17 0.49
CA ARG A 89 6.28 -8.49 0.92
C ARG A 89 5.29 -7.34 0.74
N ILE A 90 5.79 -6.10 0.69
CA ILE A 90 4.96 -4.89 0.73
C ILE A 90 5.17 -4.07 -0.53
N GLY A 91 4.09 -3.70 -1.21
CA GLY A 91 4.07 -2.62 -2.17
C GLY A 91 3.62 -1.32 -1.48
N LEU A 92 4.34 -0.22 -1.70
CA LEU A 92 4.04 1.07 -1.10
C LEU A 92 3.65 2.08 -2.19
N VAL A 93 2.51 2.73 -2.00
CA VAL A 93 2.00 3.79 -2.88
C VAL A 93 1.66 5.01 -2.02
N PHE A 94 2.17 6.17 -2.40
CA PHE A 94 1.98 7.43 -1.66
C PHE A 94 1.22 8.45 -2.50
N GLN A 95 0.68 9.46 -1.84
CA GLN A 95 0.02 10.61 -2.46
C GLN A 95 0.95 11.38 -3.41
N PHE A 96 2.21 11.57 -3.01
CA PHE A 96 3.28 12.04 -3.89
C PHE A 96 3.96 10.82 -4.49
N HIS A 97 4.02 10.75 -5.79
CA HIS A 97 4.44 9.56 -6.55
C HIS A 97 5.88 9.12 -6.26
N TYR A 98 6.76 10.06 -5.80
CA TYR A 98 8.18 9.84 -5.52
C TYR A 98 8.91 9.12 -6.65
N LEU A 99 8.55 9.45 -7.89
CA LEU A 99 9.30 8.97 -9.05
C LEU A 99 10.63 9.71 -9.15
N LEU A 100 11.65 8.98 -9.57
CA LEU A 100 12.97 9.53 -9.81
C LEU A 100 12.93 10.28 -11.15
N PRO A 101 13.14 11.61 -11.17
CA PRO A 101 12.88 12.44 -12.35
C PRO A 101 13.88 12.21 -13.50
N GLU A 102 15.06 11.67 -13.20
CA GLU A 102 16.10 11.35 -14.18
C GLU A 102 15.80 10.08 -14.97
N PHE A 103 14.96 9.19 -14.43
CA PHE A 103 14.65 7.87 -14.96
C PHE A 103 13.29 7.86 -15.69
N THR A 104 13.18 7.06 -16.73
CA THR A 104 11.92 6.80 -17.44
C THR A 104 10.90 6.07 -16.55
N ALA A 105 9.66 5.96 -17.01
CA ALA A 105 8.63 5.15 -16.35
C ALA A 105 9.10 3.70 -16.18
N PHE A 106 9.69 3.12 -17.24
CA PHE A 106 10.23 1.77 -17.22
C PHE A 106 11.33 1.60 -16.18
N GLU A 107 12.31 2.48 -16.17
CA GLU A 107 13.43 2.41 -15.24
C GLU A 107 12.95 2.59 -13.79
N ASN A 108 12.04 3.54 -13.52
CA ASN A 108 11.42 3.71 -12.20
C ASN A 108 10.77 2.41 -11.69
N VAL A 109 10.09 1.67 -12.56
CA VAL A 109 9.46 0.39 -12.20
C VAL A 109 10.50 -0.70 -11.94
N CYS A 110 11.63 -0.71 -12.69
CA CYS A 110 12.68 -1.73 -12.56
C CYS A 110 13.50 -1.61 -11.27
N ILE A 111 13.74 -0.38 -10.78
CA ILE A 111 14.67 -0.10 -9.69
C ILE A 111 14.50 -1.00 -8.48
N PRO A 112 13.29 -1.19 -7.87
CA PRO A 112 13.18 -2.05 -6.69
C PRO A 112 13.49 -3.52 -6.97
N GLY A 113 13.26 -3.98 -8.20
CA GLY A 113 13.64 -5.33 -8.63
C GLY A 113 15.15 -5.52 -8.70
N TYR A 114 15.88 -4.50 -9.17
CA TYR A 114 17.33 -4.50 -9.20
C TYR A 114 17.93 -4.42 -7.79
N ILE A 115 17.36 -3.58 -6.92
CA ILE A 115 17.78 -3.49 -5.51
C ILE A 115 17.59 -4.83 -4.80
N ALA A 116 16.53 -5.56 -5.11
CA ALA A 116 16.30 -6.91 -4.57
C ALA A 116 17.24 -7.99 -5.16
N GLY A 117 18.18 -7.62 -6.04
CA GLY A 117 19.15 -8.54 -6.64
C GLY A 117 18.55 -9.53 -7.63
N ARG A 118 17.37 -9.27 -8.18
CA ARG A 118 16.71 -10.15 -9.14
C ARG A 118 17.39 -10.09 -10.51
N ASP A 119 17.23 -11.15 -11.30
CA ASP A 119 17.75 -11.21 -12.67
C ASP A 119 17.21 -10.04 -13.50
N ARG A 120 18.11 -9.38 -14.22
CA ARG A 120 17.80 -8.19 -14.99
C ARG A 120 16.73 -8.45 -16.05
N GLY A 121 16.83 -9.54 -16.78
CA GLY A 121 15.89 -9.91 -17.83
C GLY A 121 14.49 -10.21 -17.27
N GLU A 122 14.41 -10.84 -16.10
CA GLU A 122 13.15 -11.07 -15.41
C GLU A 122 12.50 -9.75 -14.95
N VAL A 123 13.29 -8.86 -14.34
CA VAL A 123 12.80 -7.54 -13.88
C VAL A 123 12.28 -6.73 -15.07
N GLU A 124 13.04 -6.65 -16.16
CA GLU A 124 12.67 -5.88 -17.35
C GLU A 124 11.39 -6.43 -18.01
N ARG A 125 11.26 -7.75 -18.10
CA ARG A 125 10.04 -8.39 -18.61
C ARG A 125 8.85 -8.05 -17.70
N ARG A 126 9.01 -8.22 -16.39
CA ARG A 126 7.96 -7.95 -15.40
C ARG A 126 7.56 -6.47 -15.39
N ALA A 127 8.50 -5.54 -15.53
CA ALA A 127 8.22 -4.12 -15.61
C ALA A 127 7.33 -3.78 -16.82
N LYS A 128 7.62 -4.35 -17.98
CA LYS A 128 6.78 -4.17 -19.19
C LYS A 128 5.37 -4.73 -19.01
N GLU A 129 5.25 -5.91 -18.38
CA GLU A 129 3.94 -6.50 -18.06
C GLU A 129 3.13 -5.59 -17.13
N LEU A 130 3.77 -5.06 -16.08
CA LEU A 130 3.12 -4.17 -15.11
C LEU A 130 2.71 -2.84 -15.74
N LEU A 131 3.57 -2.22 -16.56
CA LEU A 131 3.25 -0.99 -17.28
C LEU A 131 2.07 -1.19 -18.23
N ARG A 132 2.01 -2.33 -18.95
CA ARG A 132 0.84 -2.70 -19.76
C ARG A 132 -0.41 -2.88 -18.88
N LEU A 133 -0.29 -3.56 -17.74
CA LEU A 133 -1.39 -3.80 -16.81
C LEU A 133 -2.02 -2.50 -16.29
N VAL A 134 -1.21 -1.46 -16.06
CA VAL A 134 -1.67 -0.14 -15.66
C VAL A 134 -2.00 0.79 -16.82
N GLY A 135 -1.94 0.31 -18.09
CA GLY A 135 -2.30 1.07 -19.27
C GLY A 135 -1.27 2.10 -19.73
N LEU A 136 0.02 1.82 -19.55
CA LEU A 136 1.13 2.74 -19.85
C LEU A 136 2.16 2.13 -20.83
N GLU A 137 1.77 1.16 -21.66
CA GLU A 137 2.70 0.51 -22.58
C GLU A 137 3.30 1.48 -23.62
N GLU A 138 2.58 2.54 -23.99
CA GLU A 138 3.08 3.58 -24.90
C GLU A 138 3.85 4.71 -24.19
N ARG A 139 3.97 4.63 -22.87
CA ARG A 139 4.63 5.64 -22.03
C ARG A 139 5.89 5.14 -21.33
N ILE A 140 6.37 3.97 -21.67
CA ILE A 140 7.48 3.28 -20.98
C ILE A 140 8.78 4.10 -20.98
N ASP A 141 9.05 4.84 -22.06
CA ASP A 141 10.26 5.64 -22.24
C ASP A 141 10.10 7.09 -21.81
N HIS A 142 8.90 7.50 -21.33
CA HIS A 142 8.65 8.87 -20.87
C HIS A 142 9.22 9.06 -19.44
N LYS A 143 9.77 10.25 -19.22
CA LYS A 143 10.18 10.71 -17.88
C LYS A 143 8.99 11.25 -17.10
N PRO A 144 9.06 11.33 -15.77
CA PRO A 144 7.98 11.86 -14.94
C PRO A 144 7.47 13.24 -15.37
N SER A 145 8.34 14.12 -15.85
CA SER A 145 7.96 15.45 -16.35
C SER A 145 7.11 15.44 -17.64
N GLU A 146 7.06 14.31 -18.33
CA GLU A 146 6.31 14.10 -19.57
C GLU A 146 4.99 13.36 -19.34
N LEU A 147 4.71 12.98 -18.09
CA LEU A 147 3.55 12.22 -17.66
C LEU A 147 2.56 13.11 -16.88
N SER A 148 1.28 12.90 -17.11
CA SER A 148 0.22 13.48 -16.26
C SER A 148 0.29 12.92 -14.83
N GLY A 149 -0.32 13.59 -13.85
CA GLY A 149 -0.36 13.12 -12.47
C GLY A 149 -0.97 11.72 -12.32
N GLY A 150 -2.01 11.41 -13.08
CA GLY A 150 -2.61 10.07 -13.09
C GLY A 150 -1.69 9.02 -13.71
N GLU A 151 -0.93 9.35 -14.77
CA GLU A 151 0.08 8.46 -15.35
C GLU A 151 1.24 8.23 -14.37
N GLN A 152 1.73 9.28 -13.70
CA GLN A 152 2.77 9.16 -12.67
C GLN A 152 2.31 8.23 -11.52
N GLN A 153 1.05 8.36 -11.09
CA GLN A 153 0.49 7.47 -10.06
C GLN A 153 0.42 6.02 -10.54
N ARG A 154 0.04 5.78 -11.79
CA ARG A 154 0.05 4.43 -12.37
C ARG A 154 1.47 3.85 -12.45
N VAL A 155 2.49 4.66 -12.77
CA VAL A 155 3.90 4.23 -12.70
C VAL A 155 4.29 3.87 -11.27
N ALA A 156 3.92 4.69 -10.26
CA ALA A 156 4.22 4.42 -8.86
C ALA A 156 3.55 3.11 -8.38
N ILE A 157 2.32 2.83 -8.81
CA ILE A 157 1.63 1.56 -8.55
C ILE A 157 2.37 0.40 -9.21
N ALA A 158 2.75 0.51 -10.49
CA ALA A 158 3.51 -0.53 -11.18
C ALA A 158 4.86 -0.80 -10.48
N ARG A 159 5.56 0.25 -10.05
CA ARG A 159 6.80 0.15 -9.27
C ARG A 159 6.59 -0.61 -7.95
N ALA A 160 5.50 -0.32 -7.25
CA ALA A 160 5.17 -1.02 -6.00
C ALA A 160 4.94 -2.52 -6.19
N LEU A 161 4.59 -2.96 -7.41
CA LEU A 161 4.24 -4.35 -7.74
C LEU A 161 5.39 -5.18 -8.33
N ILE A 162 6.56 -4.59 -8.59
CA ILE A 162 7.65 -5.26 -9.34
C ILE A 162 8.13 -6.53 -8.65
N ASN A 163 8.21 -6.51 -7.32
CA ASN A 163 8.65 -7.67 -6.53
C ASN A 163 7.52 -8.64 -6.16
N SER A 164 6.35 -8.49 -6.79
CA SER A 164 5.18 -9.35 -6.57
C SER A 164 4.77 -9.43 -5.08
N PRO A 165 4.54 -8.29 -4.41
CA PRO A 165 4.13 -8.28 -3.00
C PRO A 165 2.75 -8.93 -2.84
N ARG A 166 2.46 -9.43 -1.64
CA ARG A 166 1.11 -9.91 -1.28
C ARG A 166 0.19 -8.80 -0.78
N ILE A 167 0.79 -7.70 -0.30
CA ILE A 167 0.10 -6.59 0.34
C ILE A 167 0.48 -5.29 -0.35
N LEU A 168 -0.51 -4.49 -0.69
CA LEU A 168 -0.35 -3.13 -1.21
C LEU A 168 -0.87 -2.14 -0.16
N LEU A 169 0.02 -1.29 0.34
CA LEU A 169 -0.30 -0.20 1.25
C LEU A 169 -0.33 1.11 0.48
N ALA A 170 -1.42 1.84 0.56
CA ALA A 170 -1.61 3.08 -0.16
C ALA A 170 -2.00 4.22 0.79
N ASP A 171 -1.21 5.30 0.81
CA ASP A 171 -1.50 6.49 1.59
C ASP A 171 -1.98 7.61 0.67
N GLU A 172 -3.28 7.93 0.74
CA GLU A 172 -3.98 8.96 -0.07
C GLU A 172 -3.64 8.87 -1.58
N PRO A 173 -3.75 7.68 -2.21
CA PRO A 173 -3.17 7.43 -3.54
C PRO A 173 -3.82 8.22 -4.69
N SER A 174 -4.94 8.88 -4.44
CA SER A 174 -5.69 9.69 -5.40
C SER A 174 -5.89 11.14 -4.97
N GLY A 175 -5.30 11.55 -3.84
CA GLY A 175 -5.55 12.84 -3.21
C GLY A 175 -5.22 14.06 -4.09
N ASN A 176 -4.21 13.96 -4.96
CA ASN A 176 -3.76 15.06 -5.84
C ASN A 176 -4.31 14.96 -7.28
N LEU A 177 -5.24 14.03 -7.55
CA LEU A 177 -5.74 13.77 -8.89
C LEU A 177 -7.10 14.44 -9.14
N ASP A 178 -7.35 14.82 -10.39
CA ASP A 178 -8.69 15.21 -10.83
C ASP A 178 -9.68 14.04 -10.72
N SER A 179 -10.98 14.36 -10.85
CA SER A 179 -12.06 13.38 -10.63
C SER A 179 -12.02 12.18 -11.58
N HIS A 180 -11.56 12.36 -12.82
CA HIS A 180 -11.46 11.28 -13.80
C HIS A 180 -10.32 10.33 -13.45
N ASN A 181 -9.10 10.85 -13.31
CA ASN A 181 -7.93 10.07 -12.93
C ASN A 181 -8.10 9.38 -11.57
N ARG A 182 -8.78 10.04 -10.61
CA ARG A 182 -9.12 9.46 -9.31
C ARG A 182 -9.95 8.19 -9.47
N THR A 183 -11.03 8.23 -10.25
CA THR A 183 -11.88 7.07 -10.50
C THR A 183 -11.11 5.93 -11.18
N GLU A 184 -10.22 6.25 -12.11
CA GLU A 184 -9.37 5.25 -12.76
C GLU A 184 -8.43 4.54 -11.77
N ILE A 185 -7.80 5.30 -10.85
CA ILE A 185 -6.93 4.71 -9.81
C ILE A 185 -7.74 3.82 -8.86
N HIS A 186 -8.96 4.24 -8.46
CA HIS A 186 -9.83 3.40 -7.64
C HIS A 186 -10.11 2.07 -8.35
N ASN A 187 -10.60 2.11 -9.59
CA ASN A 187 -10.88 0.90 -10.37
C ASN A 187 -9.63 0.04 -10.59
N LEU A 188 -8.46 0.66 -10.69
CA LEU A 188 -7.19 -0.07 -10.85
C LEU A 188 -6.89 -0.93 -9.62
N PHE A 189 -7.10 -0.46 -8.38
CA PHE A 189 -6.90 -1.27 -7.17
C PHE A 189 -7.76 -2.53 -7.18
N PHE A 190 -9.05 -2.44 -7.57
CA PHE A 190 -9.93 -3.60 -7.65
C PHE A 190 -9.50 -4.57 -8.76
N ARG A 191 -9.06 -4.08 -9.92
CA ARG A 191 -8.49 -4.93 -10.98
C ARG A 191 -7.24 -5.66 -10.51
N LEU A 192 -6.32 -4.95 -9.86
CA LEU A 192 -5.07 -5.52 -9.36
C LEU A 192 -5.34 -6.58 -8.29
N ARG A 193 -6.24 -6.32 -7.33
CA ARG A 193 -6.68 -7.29 -6.35
C ARG A 193 -7.17 -8.57 -7.02
N ASN A 194 -8.07 -8.43 -8.00
CA ASN A 194 -8.70 -9.58 -8.67
C ASN A 194 -7.72 -10.37 -9.55
N GLN A 195 -6.76 -9.69 -10.19
CA GLN A 195 -5.83 -10.33 -11.13
C GLN A 195 -4.58 -10.90 -10.45
N LEU A 196 -4.13 -10.28 -9.35
CA LEU A 196 -2.88 -10.62 -8.69
C LEU A 196 -3.09 -11.23 -7.30
N GLY A 197 -4.33 -11.33 -6.80
CA GLY A 197 -4.62 -11.85 -5.46
C GLY A 197 -4.12 -10.95 -4.33
N LEU A 198 -4.02 -9.64 -4.56
CA LEU A 198 -3.48 -8.68 -3.58
C LEU A 198 -4.44 -8.42 -2.43
N THR A 199 -3.89 -8.24 -1.23
CA THR A 199 -4.57 -7.54 -0.14
C THR A 199 -4.22 -6.06 -0.24
N VAL A 200 -5.21 -5.17 -0.13
CA VAL A 200 -4.99 -3.73 -0.27
C VAL A 200 -5.45 -3.01 0.99
N VAL A 201 -4.56 -2.23 1.59
CA VAL A 201 -4.90 -1.32 2.69
C VAL A 201 -4.72 0.10 2.20
N VAL A 202 -5.80 0.86 2.15
CA VAL A 202 -5.76 2.23 1.65
C VAL A 202 -6.18 3.22 2.73
N VAL A 203 -5.33 4.18 3.03
CA VAL A 203 -5.70 5.37 3.80
C VAL A 203 -6.29 6.37 2.83
N THR A 204 -7.50 6.85 3.11
CA THR A 204 -8.16 7.82 2.24
C THR A 204 -9.19 8.69 2.97
N HIS A 205 -9.41 9.88 2.45
CA HIS A 205 -10.54 10.74 2.77
C HIS A 205 -11.62 10.74 1.65
N ASP A 206 -11.42 9.94 0.60
CA ASP A 206 -12.36 9.82 -0.51
C ASP A 206 -13.45 8.80 -0.14
N ASP A 207 -14.69 9.31 0.05
CA ASP A 207 -15.83 8.47 0.43
C ASP A 207 -16.17 7.42 -0.63
N LYS A 208 -15.96 7.71 -1.93
CA LYS A 208 -16.26 6.74 -3.00
C LYS A 208 -15.34 5.52 -2.91
N LEU A 209 -14.03 5.74 -2.71
CA LEU A 209 -13.09 4.63 -2.55
C LEU A 209 -13.43 3.83 -1.29
N ALA A 210 -13.77 4.50 -0.19
CA ALA A 210 -14.15 3.86 1.05
C ALA A 210 -15.44 3.03 0.91
N GLU A 211 -16.44 3.54 0.18
CA GLU A 211 -17.69 2.81 -0.11
C GLU A 211 -17.52 1.62 -1.05
N MET A 212 -16.56 1.70 -1.98
CA MET A 212 -16.22 0.59 -2.89
C MET A 212 -15.44 -0.52 -2.20
N SER A 213 -14.72 -0.23 -1.11
CA SER A 213 -13.86 -1.19 -0.39
C SER A 213 -14.69 -2.28 0.29
N ASP A 214 -14.11 -3.46 0.49
CA ASP A 214 -14.79 -4.58 1.15
C ASP A 214 -15.12 -4.25 2.61
N ARG A 215 -14.28 -3.40 3.26
CA ARG A 215 -14.49 -2.93 4.62
C ARG A 215 -13.94 -1.52 4.82
N ARG A 216 -14.66 -0.73 5.61
CA ARG A 216 -14.29 0.61 6.04
C ARG A 216 -13.95 0.61 7.53
N VAL A 217 -12.74 1.00 7.88
CA VAL A 217 -12.25 1.11 9.26
C VAL A 217 -12.04 2.58 9.60
N ALA A 218 -12.77 3.08 10.58
CA ALA A 218 -12.62 4.47 11.02
C ALA A 218 -11.60 4.59 12.15
N ILE A 219 -10.70 5.57 12.06
CA ILE A 219 -9.81 5.96 13.15
C ILE A 219 -10.17 7.39 13.58
N VAL A 220 -10.44 7.56 14.88
CA VAL A 220 -10.72 8.85 15.49
C VAL A 220 -9.89 8.98 16.78
N ASP A 221 -9.09 10.04 16.86
CA ASP A 221 -8.24 10.33 18.03
C ASP A 221 -7.37 9.14 18.47
N GLY A 222 -6.83 8.39 17.54
CA GLY A 222 -5.94 7.24 17.79
C GLY A 222 -6.63 5.94 18.21
N LEU A 223 -7.96 5.89 18.16
CA LEU A 223 -8.77 4.72 18.48
C LEU A 223 -9.56 4.26 17.23
N LEU A 224 -9.84 2.94 17.15
CA LEU A 224 -10.79 2.44 16.15
C LEU A 224 -12.20 2.86 16.51
N GLY A 225 -12.91 3.44 15.55
CA GLY A 225 -14.36 3.56 15.59
C GLY A 225 -15.03 2.20 15.31
N SER A 226 -16.35 2.13 15.48
CA SER A 226 -17.11 0.93 15.10
C SER A 226 -16.98 0.67 13.59
N ASP A 227 -16.56 -0.54 13.22
CA ASP A 227 -16.59 -1.04 11.85
C ASP A 227 -18.01 -0.93 11.26
N ARG A 228 -18.11 -0.45 10.02
CA ARG A 228 -19.36 -0.47 9.23
C ARG A 228 -19.11 -1.14 7.90
#